data_532bd4ede04d8641a047b5c6656c07b8
#
_entry.id   532bd4ede04d8641a047b5c6656c07b8
#
_cell.length_a   1.000
_cell.length_b   1.000
_cell.length_c   1.000
_cell.angle_alpha   90.00
_cell.angle_beta   90.00
_cell.angle_gamma   90.00
#
_symmetry.space_group_name_H-M   'P 1'
#
loop_
_entity.id
_entity.type
_entity.pdbx_description
1 polymer ?
#
loop_
_entity_poly.entity_id
_entity_poly.type
_entity_poly.pdbx_seq_one_letter_code
_entity_poly.pdbx_strand_id
1 'polypeptide(L)'
;KVVLGLSGGVDSSVAAVLLNKAIGKNLTCIFVDHGMLRKNEFKNVMKDYECLGLNVIGVDASEKFFTELAGVAEPEAKRKIIGKGFIDVFDVEAHKIKDVQWLAQGTIYPDCIESLSITGTVIKSHHNVGGLPEKMNLKLCEPLRLLFKDEVRRVGRELGMPEHLITRHPFPGPGLACRLYTSDAAD
;
A
#
# COMPACT_ATOMS: atom_id res chain seq x y z
N LYS A 1 14.43 -13.32 0.95
CA LYS A 1 13.92 -12.09 1.58
C LYS A 1 12.57 -11.72 1.00
N VAL A 2 11.80 -10.97 1.75
CA VAL A 2 10.44 -10.51 1.40
C VAL A 2 10.43 -8.99 1.38
N VAL A 3 9.81 -8.41 0.35
CA VAL A 3 9.48 -6.98 0.36
C VAL A 3 7.96 -6.80 0.45
N LEU A 4 7.52 -5.74 1.13
CA LEU A 4 6.11 -5.42 1.32
C LEU A 4 5.87 -3.93 1.10
N GLY A 5 4.90 -3.60 0.23
CA GLY A 5 4.43 -2.23 0.07
C GLY A 5 3.45 -1.84 1.18
N LEU A 6 3.79 -0.81 1.93
CA LEU A 6 2.90 -0.25 2.95
C LEU A 6 2.05 0.86 2.35
N SER A 7 0.75 0.79 2.57
CA SER A 7 -0.21 1.83 2.16
C SER A 7 -0.60 2.77 3.31
N GLY A 8 -0.08 2.53 4.53
CA GLY A 8 -0.56 3.18 5.73
C GLY A 8 -1.93 2.67 6.22
N GLY A 9 -2.57 1.76 5.50
CA GLY A 9 -3.82 1.11 5.89
C GLY A 9 -3.63 -0.06 6.87
N VAL A 10 -4.72 -0.46 7.55
CA VAL A 10 -4.68 -1.52 8.56
C VAL A 10 -4.20 -2.86 7.98
N ASP A 11 -4.62 -3.23 6.76
CA ASP A 11 -4.34 -4.54 6.19
C ASP A 11 -2.84 -4.72 5.91
N SER A 12 -2.22 -3.76 5.23
CA SER A 12 -0.77 -3.78 4.98
C SER A 12 0.04 -3.72 6.28
N SER A 13 -0.45 -2.97 7.28
CA SER A 13 0.20 -2.88 8.59
C SER A 13 0.13 -4.20 9.36
N VAL A 14 -1.03 -4.87 9.37
CA VAL A 14 -1.18 -6.19 10.03
C VAL A 14 -0.34 -7.23 9.31
N ALA A 15 -0.34 -7.24 7.97
CA ALA A 15 0.52 -8.13 7.18
C ALA A 15 2.01 -7.93 7.53
N ALA A 16 2.45 -6.66 7.65
CA ALA A 16 3.83 -6.32 7.99
C ALA A 16 4.21 -6.85 9.38
N VAL A 17 3.39 -6.60 10.41
CA VAL A 17 3.66 -7.05 11.78
C VAL A 17 3.66 -8.58 11.87
N LEU A 18 2.70 -9.24 11.22
CA LEU A 18 2.62 -10.70 11.15
C LEU A 18 3.89 -11.30 10.51
N LEU A 19 4.29 -10.79 9.36
CA LEU A 19 5.49 -11.24 8.66
C LEU A 19 6.76 -10.91 9.45
N ASN A 20 6.83 -9.73 10.08
CA ASN A 20 7.98 -9.39 10.91
C ASN A 20 8.15 -10.35 12.10
N LYS A 21 7.04 -10.78 12.73
CA LYS A 21 7.10 -11.83 13.75
C LYS A 21 7.57 -13.18 13.20
N ALA A 22 7.21 -13.51 11.97
CA ALA A 22 7.54 -14.80 11.37
C ALA A 22 8.97 -14.87 10.83
N ILE A 23 9.47 -13.81 10.18
CA ILE A 23 10.75 -13.83 9.44
C ILE A 23 11.72 -12.73 9.84
N GLY A 24 11.34 -11.82 10.75
CA GLY A 24 12.19 -10.79 11.31
C GLY A 24 12.90 -9.94 10.24
N LYS A 25 14.20 -9.85 10.32
CA LYS A 25 15.07 -9.03 9.43
C LYS A 25 15.01 -9.43 7.94
N ASN A 26 14.37 -10.52 7.59
CA ASN A 26 14.16 -10.90 6.20
C ASN A 26 12.99 -10.16 5.53
N LEU A 27 12.20 -9.41 6.31
CA LEU A 27 11.19 -8.50 5.80
C LEU A 27 11.76 -7.09 5.66
N THR A 28 11.53 -6.47 4.51
CA THR A 28 11.73 -5.03 4.30
C THR A 28 10.44 -4.43 3.78
N CYS A 29 9.96 -3.41 4.46
CA CYS A 29 8.75 -2.68 4.06
C CYS A 29 9.14 -1.40 3.32
N ILE A 30 8.36 -1.01 2.32
CA ILE A 30 8.54 0.24 1.57
C ILE A 30 7.27 1.06 1.72
N PHE A 31 7.40 2.30 2.21
CA PHE A 31 6.31 3.25 2.35
C PHE A 31 6.60 4.49 1.50
N VAL A 32 5.72 4.76 0.53
CA VAL A 32 5.90 5.84 -0.44
C VAL A 32 5.03 7.04 -0.07
N ASP A 33 5.65 8.20 0.08
CA ASP A 33 4.96 9.49 0.13
C ASP A 33 4.80 10.03 -1.29
N HIS A 34 3.57 10.09 -1.74
CA HIS A 34 3.21 10.67 -3.05
C HIS A 34 2.79 12.15 -2.95
N GLY A 35 2.99 12.78 -1.80
CA GLY A 35 2.66 14.19 -1.56
C GLY A 35 1.18 14.51 -1.34
N MET A 36 0.28 13.52 -1.46
CA MET A 36 -1.18 13.68 -1.33
C MET A 36 -1.73 12.92 -0.12
N LEU A 37 -0.87 12.58 0.83
CA LEU A 37 -1.26 12.03 2.12
C LEU A 37 -1.89 13.12 3.00
N ARG A 38 -2.52 12.71 4.12
CA ARG A 38 -3.00 13.65 5.13
C ARG A 38 -1.83 14.42 5.74
N LYS A 39 -2.10 15.58 6.30
CA LYS A 39 -1.11 16.41 7.00
C LYS A 39 -0.34 15.58 8.04
N ASN A 40 0.98 15.59 7.95
CA ASN A 40 1.91 14.87 8.81
C ASN A 40 1.75 13.32 8.80
N GLU A 41 0.94 12.76 7.89
CA GLU A 41 0.66 11.33 7.86
C GLU A 41 1.93 10.50 7.66
N PHE A 42 2.78 10.88 6.71
CA PHE A 42 4.03 10.17 6.44
C PHE A 42 4.89 10.05 7.71
N LYS A 43 5.11 11.17 8.40
CA LYS A 43 5.92 11.20 9.62
C LYS A 43 5.32 10.37 10.75
N ASN A 44 3.99 10.47 10.93
CA ASN A 44 3.30 9.74 12.00
C ASN A 44 3.33 8.24 11.75
N VAL A 45 3.05 7.82 10.52
CA VAL A 45 3.06 6.41 10.12
C VAL A 45 4.45 5.80 10.22
N MET A 46 5.49 6.52 9.79
CA MET A 46 6.88 6.06 9.93
C MET A 46 7.25 5.85 11.40
N LYS A 47 6.87 6.78 12.29
CA LYS A 47 7.08 6.64 13.73
C LYS A 47 6.35 5.44 14.33
N ASP A 48 5.10 5.22 13.95
CA ASP A 48 4.31 4.08 14.39
C ASP A 48 4.97 2.75 13.98
N TYR A 49 5.46 2.67 12.76
CA TYR A 49 6.15 1.48 12.25
C TYR A 49 7.51 1.24 12.92
N GLU A 50 8.24 2.30 13.23
CA GLU A 50 9.48 2.22 14.02
C GLU A 50 9.19 1.66 15.43
N CYS A 51 8.14 2.14 16.10
CA CYS A 51 7.70 1.62 17.40
C CYS A 51 7.30 0.13 17.34
N LEU A 52 6.82 -0.36 16.21
CA LEU A 52 6.51 -1.77 15.97
C LEU A 52 7.74 -2.62 15.61
N GLY A 53 8.92 -2.03 15.55
CA GLY A 53 10.17 -2.71 15.20
C GLY A 53 10.24 -3.17 13.74
N LEU A 54 9.49 -2.54 12.84
CA LEU A 54 9.48 -2.85 11.42
C LEU A 54 10.69 -2.21 10.73
N ASN A 55 11.31 -2.94 9.81
CA ASN A 55 12.32 -2.37 8.91
C ASN A 55 11.63 -1.71 7.73
N VAL A 56 11.47 -0.37 7.78
CA VAL A 56 10.72 0.41 6.79
C VAL A 56 11.63 1.40 6.08
N ILE A 57 11.59 1.36 4.76
CA ILE A 57 12.19 2.37 3.87
C ILE A 57 11.08 3.37 3.52
N GLY A 58 11.19 4.59 4.02
CA GLY A 58 10.32 5.71 3.64
C GLY A 58 10.88 6.42 2.42
N VAL A 59 10.05 6.58 1.38
CA VAL A 59 10.45 7.20 0.11
C VAL A 59 9.58 8.42 -0.14
N ASP A 60 10.17 9.60 -0.17
CA ASP A 60 9.50 10.80 -0.66
C ASP A 60 9.59 10.86 -2.19
N ALA A 61 8.46 10.64 -2.84
CA ALA A 61 8.31 10.71 -4.30
C ALA A 61 7.33 11.82 -4.71
N SER A 62 7.00 12.75 -3.80
CA SER A 62 5.98 13.79 -3.99
C SER A 62 6.18 14.61 -5.26
N GLU A 63 7.41 15.02 -5.54
CA GLU A 63 7.75 15.83 -6.72
C GLU A 63 7.45 15.06 -8.04
N LYS A 64 7.78 13.77 -8.10
CA LYS A 64 7.47 12.90 -9.24
C LYS A 64 5.95 12.87 -9.49
N PHE A 65 5.17 12.58 -8.45
CA PHE A 65 3.72 12.48 -8.59
C PHE A 65 3.07 13.82 -8.95
N PHE A 66 3.52 14.93 -8.39
CA PHE A 66 3.02 16.26 -8.76
C PHE A 66 3.31 16.60 -10.21
N THR A 67 4.50 16.25 -10.70
CA THR A 67 4.88 16.47 -12.10
C THR A 67 4.01 15.64 -13.05
N GLU A 68 3.80 14.35 -12.74
CA GLU A 68 3.02 13.45 -13.58
C GLU A 68 1.52 13.75 -13.57
N LEU A 69 1.00 14.35 -12.50
CA LEU A 69 -0.41 14.73 -12.36
C LEU A 69 -0.72 16.14 -12.85
N ALA A 70 0.29 16.94 -13.20
CA ALA A 70 0.09 18.31 -13.64
C ALA A 70 -0.82 18.38 -14.86
N GLY A 71 -1.92 19.16 -14.76
CA GLY A 71 -2.90 19.34 -15.84
C GLY A 71 -3.87 18.15 -16.04
N VAL A 72 -3.79 17.09 -15.27
CA VAL A 72 -4.70 15.93 -15.35
C VAL A 72 -5.92 16.18 -14.48
N ALA A 73 -7.09 16.37 -15.08
CA ALA A 73 -8.35 16.59 -14.36
C ALA A 73 -9.16 15.29 -14.17
N GLU A 74 -9.14 14.38 -15.16
CA GLU A 74 -9.97 13.19 -15.20
C GLU A 74 -9.57 12.17 -14.10
N PRO A 75 -10.52 11.73 -13.23
CA PRO A 75 -10.22 10.89 -12.07
C PRO A 75 -9.60 9.52 -12.41
N GLU A 76 -10.02 8.88 -13.48
CA GLU A 76 -9.50 7.58 -13.87
C GLU A 76 -8.08 7.69 -14.42
N ALA A 77 -7.78 8.75 -15.16
CA ALA A 77 -6.41 9.05 -15.61
C ALA A 77 -5.49 9.29 -14.40
N LYS A 78 -5.94 10.05 -13.40
CA LYS A 78 -5.21 10.25 -12.14
C LYS A 78 -4.91 8.92 -11.44
N ARG A 79 -5.91 8.03 -11.31
CA ARG A 79 -5.69 6.72 -10.68
C ARG A 79 -4.65 5.88 -11.41
N LYS A 80 -4.69 5.86 -12.75
CA LYS A 80 -3.71 5.12 -13.58
C LYS A 80 -2.30 5.67 -13.42
N ILE A 81 -2.15 6.99 -13.43
CA ILE A 81 -0.84 7.66 -13.23
C ILE A 81 -0.30 7.33 -11.83
N ILE A 82 -1.12 7.49 -10.80
CA ILE A 82 -0.71 7.22 -9.42
C ILE A 82 -0.35 5.74 -9.24
N GLY A 83 -1.19 4.83 -9.75
CA GLY A 83 -0.92 3.40 -9.69
C GLY A 83 0.40 3.02 -10.35
N LYS A 84 0.66 3.53 -11.56
CA LYS A 84 1.92 3.34 -12.26
C LYS A 84 3.10 3.94 -11.50
N GLY A 85 2.95 5.18 -11.00
CA GLY A 85 3.98 5.86 -10.22
C GLY A 85 4.39 5.06 -8.97
N PHE A 86 3.43 4.47 -8.26
CA PHE A 86 3.71 3.58 -7.14
C PHE A 86 4.53 2.35 -7.55
N ILE A 87 4.13 1.69 -8.65
CA ILE A 87 4.85 0.53 -9.17
C ILE A 87 6.28 0.91 -9.50
N ASP A 88 6.49 2.01 -10.20
CA ASP A 88 7.82 2.45 -10.63
C ASP A 88 8.73 2.79 -9.43
N VAL A 89 8.21 3.51 -8.44
CA VAL A 89 8.96 3.85 -7.21
C VAL A 89 9.28 2.60 -6.40
N PHE A 90 8.30 1.73 -6.22
CA PHE A 90 8.47 0.49 -5.48
C PHE A 90 9.51 -0.43 -6.14
N ASP A 91 9.45 -0.58 -7.47
CA ASP A 91 10.38 -1.37 -8.26
C ASP A 91 11.83 -0.90 -8.06
N VAL A 92 12.05 0.41 -8.18
CA VAL A 92 13.38 1.02 -7.95
C VAL A 92 13.91 0.71 -6.55
N GLU A 93 13.09 0.86 -5.52
CA GLU A 93 13.52 0.61 -4.14
C GLU A 93 13.72 -0.87 -3.85
N ALA A 94 12.85 -1.73 -4.37
CA ALA A 94 12.96 -3.17 -4.20
C ALA A 94 14.23 -3.75 -4.86
N HIS A 95 14.65 -3.20 -6.00
CA HIS A 95 15.90 -3.61 -6.66
C HIS A 95 17.17 -3.26 -5.88
N LYS A 96 17.12 -2.29 -4.98
CA LYS A 96 18.25 -1.96 -4.08
C LYS A 96 18.46 -3.02 -2.99
N ILE A 97 17.44 -3.84 -2.73
CA ILE A 97 17.44 -4.87 -1.69
C ILE A 97 17.95 -6.18 -2.29
N LYS A 98 19.11 -6.68 -1.84
CA LYS A 98 19.68 -7.92 -2.34
C LYS A 98 18.85 -9.15 -1.93
N ASP A 99 18.75 -10.13 -2.81
CA ASP A 99 18.15 -11.44 -2.57
C ASP A 99 16.64 -11.41 -2.24
N VAL A 100 15.91 -10.45 -2.79
CA VAL A 100 14.44 -10.43 -2.73
C VAL A 100 13.88 -11.54 -3.62
N GLN A 101 13.02 -12.37 -3.07
CA GLN A 101 12.37 -13.49 -3.77
C GLN A 101 10.84 -13.42 -3.70
N TRP A 102 10.32 -12.65 -2.74
CA TRP A 102 8.90 -12.59 -2.45
C TRP A 102 8.40 -11.15 -2.35
N LEU A 103 7.25 -10.91 -2.95
CA LEU A 103 6.45 -9.70 -2.74
C LEU A 103 5.28 -10.04 -1.81
N ALA A 104 5.20 -9.39 -0.66
CA ALA A 104 4.07 -9.53 0.23
C ALA A 104 3.04 -8.42 -0.01
N GLN A 105 1.77 -8.78 0.09
CA GLN A 105 0.64 -7.87 -0.05
C GLN A 105 -0.37 -8.08 1.07
N GLY A 106 -1.03 -6.99 1.47
CA GLY A 106 -2.10 -6.99 2.46
C GLY A 106 -3.48 -7.29 1.85
N THR A 107 -3.56 -8.11 0.82
CA THR A 107 -4.82 -8.55 0.19
C THR A 107 -5.66 -9.30 1.20
N ILE A 108 -6.95 -9.00 1.28
CA ILE A 108 -7.94 -9.65 2.14
C ILE A 108 -9.02 -10.35 1.31
N TYR A 109 -9.84 -11.18 1.93
CA TYR A 109 -10.84 -11.98 1.22
C TYR A 109 -11.84 -11.15 0.38
N PRO A 110 -12.37 -10.01 0.85
CA PRO A 110 -13.20 -9.13 0.01
C PRO A 110 -12.52 -8.67 -1.28
N ASP A 111 -11.22 -8.37 -1.24
CA ASP A 111 -10.48 -7.96 -2.44
C ASP A 111 -10.45 -9.08 -3.50
N CYS A 112 -10.37 -10.33 -3.05
CA CYS A 112 -10.39 -11.51 -3.94
C CYS A 112 -11.75 -11.68 -4.62
N ILE A 113 -12.87 -11.49 -3.88
CA ILE A 113 -14.22 -11.61 -4.42
C ILE A 113 -14.52 -10.49 -5.41
N GLU A 114 -14.15 -9.26 -5.06
CA GLU A 114 -14.39 -8.08 -5.90
C GLU A 114 -13.57 -8.08 -7.18
N SER A 115 -12.44 -8.78 -7.20
CA SER A 115 -11.62 -8.99 -8.39
C SER A 115 -12.24 -9.99 -9.37
N LEU A 116 -13.10 -10.87 -8.88
CA LEU A 116 -13.83 -11.89 -9.66
C LEU A 116 -15.21 -11.36 -10.08
N SER A 117 -15.26 -10.29 -10.87
CA SER A 117 -16.56 -9.86 -11.39
C SER A 117 -17.13 -10.88 -12.37
N ILE A 118 -18.45 -11.13 -12.26
CA ILE A 118 -19.23 -12.05 -13.12
C ILE A 118 -19.10 -11.69 -14.61
N THR A 119 -18.68 -10.47 -14.93
CA THR A 119 -18.53 -9.94 -16.29
C THR A 119 -17.11 -10.00 -16.84
N GLY A 120 -16.15 -10.57 -16.09
CA GLY A 120 -14.75 -10.66 -16.54
C GLY A 120 -13.99 -9.33 -16.59
N THR A 121 -14.63 -8.21 -16.22
CA THR A 121 -13.96 -6.92 -16.07
C THR A 121 -13.36 -6.80 -14.68
N VAL A 122 -12.05 -6.59 -14.60
CA VAL A 122 -11.34 -6.33 -13.33
C VAL A 122 -11.80 -4.98 -12.79
N ILE A 123 -12.69 -5.00 -11.78
CA ILE A 123 -13.30 -3.78 -11.21
C ILE A 123 -12.30 -3.03 -10.31
N LYS A 124 -11.32 -3.71 -9.73
CA LYS A 124 -10.30 -3.09 -8.87
C LYS A 124 -8.89 -3.41 -9.33
N SER A 125 -8.36 -2.59 -10.21
CA SER A 125 -6.94 -2.64 -10.60
C SER A 125 -5.98 -1.97 -9.61
N HIS A 126 -6.50 -1.27 -8.59
CA HIS A 126 -5.70 -0.38 -7.75
C HIS A 126 -5.20 -0.98 -6.43
N HIS A 127 -5.67 -2.16 -6.04
CA HIS A 127 -5.14 -2.87 -4.88
C HIS A 127 -4.01 -3.84 -5.24
N ASN A 128 -3.87 -4.16 -6.52
CA ASN A 128 -2.84 -5.06 -7.01
C ASN A 128 -1.71 -4.26 -7.64
N VAL A 129 -0.54 -4.37 -7.07
CA VAL A 129 0.73 -4.09 -7.72
C VAL A 129 0.96 -5.19 -8.79
N GLY A 130 -0.13 -5.52 -9.52
CA GLY A 130 -0.27 -6.77 -10.31
C GLY A 130 0.73 -6.96 -11.46
N GLY A 131 1.48 -5.91 -11.82
CA GLY A 131 2.58 -6.02 -12.78
C GLY A 131 3.96 -6.24 -12.14
N LEU A 132 4.11 -6.04 -10.82
CA LEU A 132 5.40 -6.16 -10.15
C LEU A 132 5.91 -7.61 -10.04
N PRO A 133 5.08 -8.62 -9.67
CA PRO A 133 5.56 -10.00 -9.58
C PRO A 133 6.12 -10.50 -10.91
N GLU A 134 5.47 -10.19 -12.02
CA GLU A 134 5.92 -10.59 -13.36
C GLU A 134 7.19 -9.85 -13.78
N LYS A 135 7.23 -8.53 -13.57
CA LYS A 135 8.37 -7.68 -13.93
C LYS A 135 9.64 -8.02 -13.14
N MET A 136 9.49 -8.35 -11.85
CA MET A 136 10.60 -8.66 -10.95
C MET A 136 10.84 -10.15 -10.75
N ASN A 137 10.05 -11.03 -11.36
CA ASN A 137 10.08 -12.47 -11.15
C ASN A 137 9.97 -12.88 -9.65
N LEU A 138 9.14 -12.15 -8.88
CA LEU A 138 8.92 -12.39 -7.46
C LEU A 138 7.72 -13.34 -7.23
N LYS A 139 7.85 -14.18 -6.21
CA LYS A 139 6.73 -14.97 -5.72
C LYS A 139 5.81 -14.10 -4.87
N LEU A 140 4.50 -14.31 -4.98
CA LEU A 140 3.50 -13.55 -4.21
C LEU A 140 3.25 -14.22 -2.85
N CYS A 141 3.17 -13.39 -1.79
CA CYS A 141 2.82 -13.79 -0.43
C CYS A 141 1.66 -12.91 0.08
N GLU A 142 0.50 -13.51 0.30
CA GLU A 142 -0.72 -12.82 0.76
C GLU A 142 -1.22 -13.44 2.06
N PRO A 143 -0.64 -13.10 3.20
CA PRO A 143 -0.90 -13.80 4.48
C PRO A 143 -2.32 -13.60 5.01
N LEU A 144 -3.04 -12.56 4.55
CA LEU A 144 -4.38 -12.20 5.01
C LEU A 144 -5.49 -12.57 4.01
N ARG A 145 -5.15 -13.23 2.90
CA ARG A 145 -6.04 -13.47 1.75
C ARG A 145 -7.39 -14.12 2.08
N LEU A 146 -7.43 -14.93 3.12
CA LEU A 146 -8.63 -15.68 3.52
C LEU A 146 -9.40 -15.00 4.68
N LEU A 147 -8.99 -13.81 5.11
CA LEU A 147 -9.59 -13.11 6.24
C LEU A 147 -10.49 -11.97 5.80
N PHE A 148 -11.58 -11.77 6.54
CA PHE A 148 -12.39 -10.57 6.45
C PHE A 148 -11.78 -9.42 7.25
N LYS A 149 -12.25 -8.20 7.01
CA LYS A 149 -11.69 -6.97 7.60
C LYS A 149 -11.71 -6.94 9.13
N ASP A 150 -12.76 -7.45 9.72
CA ASP A 150 -12.90 -7.56 11.18
C ASP A 150 -11.95 -8.61 11.78
N GLU A 151 -11.74 -9.71 11.07
CA GLU A 151 -10.75 -10.73 11.44
C GLU A 151 -9.33 -10.18 11.38
N VAL A 152 -8.99 -9.42 10.32
CA VAL A 152 -7.69 -8.75 10.21
C VAL A 152 -7.47 -7.81 11.41
N ARG A 153 -8.49 -7.05 11.82
CA ARG A 153 -8.39 -6.19 13.02
C ARG A 153 -8.19 -7.01 14.30
N ARG A 154 -8.84 -8.16 14.43
CA ARG A 154 -8.63 -9.07 15.57
C ARG A 154 -7.20 -9.59 15.60
N VAL A 155 -6.68 -10.04 14.45
CA VAL A 155 -5.26 -10.45 14.32
C VAL A 155 -4.33 -9.31 14.72
N GLY A 156 -4.59 -8.08 14.29
CA GLY A 156 -3.81 -6.92 14.70
C GLY A 156 -3.76 -6.72 16.21
N ARG A 157 -4.91 -6.88 16.91
CA ARG A 157 -4.96 -6.80 18.38
C ARG A 157 -4.16 -7.91 19.06
N GLU A 158 -4.30 -9.15 18.59
CA GLU A 158 -3.53 -10.30 19.11
C GLU A 158 -2.02 -10.13 18.86
N LEU A 159 -1.64 -9.43 17.81
CA LEU A 159 -0.24 -9.09 17.54
C LEU A 159 0.28 -7.94 18.42
N GLY A 160 -0.57 -7.31 19.23
CA GLY A 160 -0.22 -6.19 20.11
C GLY A 160 -0.08 -4.85 19.40
N MET A 161 -0.71 -4.68 18.26
CA MET A 161 -0.68 -3.41 17.54
C MET A 161 -1.49 -2.32 18.26
N PRO A 162 -1.03 -1.05 18.20
CA PRO A 162 -1.77 0.07 18.77
C PRO A 162 -3.18 0.22 18.16
N GLU A 163 -4.18 0.48 18.99
CA GLU A 163 -5.59 0.55 18.55
C GLU A 163 -5.83 1.63 17.50
N HIS A 164 -5.10 2.76 17.53
CA HIS A 164 -5.22 3.81 16.53
C HIS A 164 -4.80 3.39 15.11
N LEU A 165 -3.94 2.37 14.98
CA LEU A 165 -3.61 1.78 13.68
C LEU A 165 -4.67 0.78 13.22
N ILE A 166 -5.28 0.05 14.16
CA ILE A 166 -6.27 -1.00 13.89
C ILE A 166 -7.62 -0.38 13.51
N THR A 167 -8.02 0.70 14.20
CA THR A 167 -9.29 1.39 13.98
C THR A 167 -9.20 2.54 12.98
N ARG A 168 -8.04 2.71 12.38
CA ARG A 168 -7.79 3.79 11.43
C ARG A 168 -8.84 3.82 10.32
N HIS A 169 -9.37 5.02 10.08
CA HIS A 169 -10.31 5.23 8.99
C HIS A 169 -9.67 4.92 7.63
N PRO A 170 -10.36 4.20 6.74
CA PRO A 170 -9.88 3.97 5.39
C PRO A 170 -9.52 5.29 4.69
N PHE A 171 -8.39 5.29 4.02
CA PHE A 171 -7.97 6.39 3.17
C PHE A 171 -7.60 5.83 1.82
N PRO A 172 -8.09 6.40 0.71
CA PRO A 172 -7.81 5.84 -0.61
C PRO A 172 -6.32 5.91 -0.94
N GLY A 173 -5.79 4.87 -1.60
CA GLY A 173 -4.40 4.81 -2.03
C GLY A 173 -3.95 6.06 -2.81
N PRO A 174 -4.77 6.60 -3.76
CA PRO A 174 -4.46 7.85 -4.45
C PRO A 174 -4.46 9.11 -3.57
N GLY A 175 -4.75 9.00 -2.27
CA GLY A 175 -4.78 10.11 -1.35
C GLY A 175 -5.85 11.14 -1.71
N LEU A 176 -5.50 12.41 -1.57
CA LEU A 176 -6.40 13.53 -1.87
C LEU A 176 -6.54 13.81 -3.38
N ALA A 177 -5.67 13.25 -4.23
CA ALA A 177 -5.64 13.53 -5.67
C ALA A 177 -6.96 13.27 -6.39
N CYS A 178 -7.68 12.20 -5.99
CA CYS A 178 -8.97 11.84 -6.61
C CYS A 178 -10.16 12.66 -6.10
N ARG A 179 -9.97 13.48 -5.07
CA ARG A 179 -11.01 14.35 -4.51
C ARG A 179 -10.90 15.80 -4.94
N LEU A 180 -9.78 16.20 -5.52
CA LEU A 180 -9.57 17.55 -6.05
C LEU A 180 -10.05 17.59 -7.50
N TYR A 181 -11.32 17.96 -7.68
CA TYR A 181 -11.86 18.38 -8.97
C TYR A 181 -11.54 19.84 -9.15
N THR A 182 -10.94 20.22 -10.26
CA THR A 182 -10.46 21.58 -10.51
C THR A 182 -11.59 22.59 -10.79
N SER A 183 -12.83 22.12 -10.97
CA SER A 183 -13.97 23.00 -11.28
C SER A 183 -14.92 23.27 -10.12
N ASP A 184 -14.99 22.40 -9.11
CA ASP A 184 -16.02 22.45 -8.09
C ASP A 184 -15.50 22.70 -6.67
N ALA A 185 -14.24 22.99 -6.52
CA ALA A 185 -13.62 23.28 -5.20
C ALA A 185 -13.76 24.76 -4.77
N ALA A 186 -14.49 25.54 -5.52
CA ALA A 186 -14.63 26.98 -5.32
C ALA A 186 -16.05 27.44 -4.95
N ASP A 187 -17.03 26.53 -4.79
CA ASP A 187 -18.40 26.84 -4.34
C ASP A 187 -18.67 26.34 -2.93
#